data_c483f9080a128a75841e868bab593e49
#
_entry.id   c483f9080a128a75841e868bab593e49
#
_cell.length_a   1.000
_cell.length_b   1.000
_cell.length_c   1.000
_cell.angle_alpha   90.00
_cell.angle_beta   90.00
_cell.angle_gamma   90.00
#
_symmetry.space_group_name_H-M   'P 1'
#
loop_
_entity.id
_entity.type
_entity.pdbx_description
1 polymer ?
#
loop_
_entity_poly.entity_id
_entity_poly.type
_entity_poly.pdbx_seq_one_letter_code
_entity_poly.pdbx_strand_id
1 'polypeptide(L)'
;ESHGTHRLRSLCLYTQKHLEESNVHREHLASRLGFILLSAGCAIGIGNVWKFPWMTGQYGGGAFVVIYLLFLLILGVPVLTMEFAMGRAAQKSPLKMYQALKPGGHWGWHGYVCLLGNVVLMMFYTTVAGWMLQYFVDTAAGRFVGLDVSGVETAFGNMLANPVQQTVYMGAIVISGFFIISIGVQKGLERVTKWM
;
A
#
# COMPACT_ATOMS: atom_id res chain seq x y z
N GLU A 1 -12.45 54.57 -10.67
CA GLU A 1 -11.21 53.72 -10.64
C GLU A 1 -10.96 53.01 -9.31
N SER A 2 -11.53 53.47 -8.19
CA SER A 2 -11.26 52.90 -6.85
C SER A 2 -11.93 51.51 -6.57
N HIS A 3 -13.04 51.18 -7.24
CA HIS A 3 -13.77 49.93 -7.03
C HIS A 3 -13.10 48.68 -7.63
N GLY A 4 -12.30 48.85 -8.70
CA GLY A 4 -11.60 47.72 -9.35
C GLY A 4 -10.41 47.22 -8.54
N THR A 5 -9.67 48.11 -7.92
CA THR A 5 -8.47 47.78 -7.13
C THR A 5 -8.82 47.07 -5.82
N HIS A 6 -9.97 47.39 -5.22
CA HIS A 6 -10.44 46.71 -4.00
C HIS A 6 -10.86 45.26 -4.26
N ARG A 7 -11.47 44.97 -5.40
CA ARG A 7 -11.89 43.64 -5.82
C ARG A 7 -10.69 42.71 -6.16
N LEU A 8 -9.69 43.28 -6.82
CA LEU A 8 -8.46 42.56 -7.14
C LEU A 8 -7.65 42.21 -5.86
N ARG A 9 -7.61 43.13 -4.91
CA ARG A 9 -6.93 42.94 -3.64
C ARG A 9 -7.61 41.88 -2.77
N SER A 10 -8.95 41.87 -2.72
CA SER A 10 -9.71 40.85 -2.00
C SER A 10 -9.61 39.46 -2.66
N LEU A 11 -9.58 39.39 -4.00
CA LEU A 11 -9.30 38.14 -4.72
C LEU A 11 -7.87 37.63 -4.46
N CYS A 12 -6.88 38.51 -4.47
CA CYS A 12 -5.50 38.16 -4.19
C CYS A 12 -5.33 37.64 -2.74
N LEU A 13 -5.95 38.32 -1.76
CA LEU A 13 -5.95 37.86 -0.34
C LEU A 13 -6.73 36.58 -0.14
N TYR A 14 -7.83 36.37 -0.84
CA TYR A 14 -8.59 35.10 -0.81
C TYR A 14 -7.78 33.96 -1.41
N THR A 15 -7.10 34.20 -2.54
CA THR A 15 -6.21 33.23 -3.17
C THR A 15 -5.00 32.90 -2.29
N GLN A 16 -4.41 33.92 -1.66
CA GLN A 16 -3.28 33.77 -0.75
C GLN A 16 -3.68 33.01 0.51
N LYS A 17 -4.83 33.30 1.10
CA LYS A 17 -5.38 32.58 2.24
C LYS A 17 -5.72 31.12 1.90
N HIS A 18 -6.26 30.85 0.71
CA HIS A 18 -6.47 29.48 0.22
C HIS A 18 -5.17 28.75 -0.10
N LEU A 19 -4.13 29.46 -0.51
CA LEU A 19 -2.79 28.87 -0.69
C LEU A 19 -2.10 28.59 0.65
N GLU A 20 -2.31 29.43 1.65
CA GLU A 20 -1.83 29.17 3.02
C GLU A 20 -2.60 28.06 3.74
N GLU A 21 -3.93 27.99 3.59
CA GLU A 21 -4.73 26.87 4.09
C GLU A 21 -4.44 25.54 3.35
N SER A 22 -3.98 25.60 2.11
CA SER A 22 -3.52 24.42 1.37
C SER A 22 -2.11 23.96 1.74
N ASN A 23 -1.34 24.77 2.45
CA ASN A 23 -0.14 24.37 3.18
C ASN A 23 -0.49 23.62 4.48
N VAL A 24 -1.42 22.69 4.39
CA VAL A 24 -1.48 21.57 5.33
C VAL A 24 -0.07 20.98 5.35
N HIS A 25 0.58 21.04 6.48
CA HIS A 25 1.91 20.47 6.75
C HIS A 25 1.92 19.02 6.23
N ARG A 26 2.28 18.86 4.94
CA ARG A 26 2.41 17.53 4.36
C ARG A 26 3.65 16.92 4.97
N GLU A 27 3.46 15.80 5.62
CA GLU A 27 4.57 15.01 6.10
C GLU A 27 5.43 14.60 4.90
N HIS A 28 6.66 15.12 4.84
CA HIS A 28 7.67 14.70 3.88
C HIS A 28 8.61 13.72 4.56
N LEU A 29 9.01 12.68 3.83
CA LEU A 29 10.01 11.74 4.35
C LEU A 29 11.32 12.50 4.59
N ALA A 30 11.88 12.33 5.78
CA ALA A 30 13.01 13.10 6.26
C ALA A 30 14.32 12.81 5.50
N SER A 31 14.44 11.64 4.84
CA SER A 31 15.66 11.23 4.16
C SER A 31 15.37 10.45 2.86
N ARG A 32 16.32 10.51 1.91
CA ARG A 32 16.30 9.67 0.69
C ARG A 32 16.30 8.18 1.02
N LEU A 33 17.06 7.81 2.06
CA LEU A 33 17.12 6.42 2.54
C LEU A 33 15.75 5.98 3.08
N GLY A 34 15.07 6.82 3.86
CA GLY A 34 13.71 6.55 4.34
C GLY A 34 12.71 6.33 3.20
N PHE A 35 12.81 7.12 2.12
CA PHE A 35 11.98 6.92 0.93
C PHE A 35 12.26 5.57 0.23
N ILE A 36 13.54 5.22 0.05
CA ILE A 36 13.92 3.95 -0.59
C ILE A 36 13.47 2.77 0.26
N LEU A 37 13.70 2.80 1.57
CA LEU A 37 13.30 1.73 2.49
C LEU A 37 11.78 1.59 2.56
N LEU A 38 11.05 2.71 2.60
CA LEU A 38 9.59 2.69 2.57
C LEU A 38 9.06 2.13 1.27
N SER A 39 9.63 2.54 0.13
CA SER A 39 9.26 2.03 -1.20
C SER A 39 9.57 0.54 -1.32
N ALA A 40 10.72 0.09 -0.82
CA ALA A 40 11.08 -1.33 -0.77
C ALA A 40 10.13 -2.11 0.14
N GLY A 41 9.81 -1.60 1.33
CA GLY A 41 8.84 -2.22 2.24
C GLY A 41 7.43 -2.33 1.65
N CYS A 42 7.00 -1.33 0.89
CA CYS A 42 5.73 -1.40 0.14
C CYS A 42 5.79 -2.40 -1.03
N ALA A 43 6.97 -2.59 -1.64
CA ALA A 43 7.18 -3.54 -2.74
C ALA A 43 7.25 -4.99 -2.26
N ILE A 44 7.80 -5.22 -1.05
CA ILE A 44 7.86 -6.55 -0.42
C ILE A 44 6.50 -6.85 0.21
N GLY A 45 5.56 -7.25 -0.63
CA GLY A 45 4.22 -7.63 -0.20
C GLY A 45 4.10 -9.12 0.15
N ILE A 46 3.00 -9.49 0.77
CA ILE A 46 2.64 -10.89 1.09
C ILE A 46 2.73 -11.78 -0.16
N GLY A 47 2.41 -11.25 -1.34
CA GLY A 47 2.52 -11.95 -2.60
C GLY A 47 3.92 -12.46 -2.91
N ASN A 48 4.96 -11.70 -2.55
CA ASN A 48 6.35 -12.07 -2.79
C ASN A 48 6.80 -13.23 -1.89
N VAL A 49 6.28 -13.28 -0.67
CA VAL A 49 6.64 -14.32 0.32
C VAL A 49 5.85 -15.60 0.10
N TRP A 50 4.59 -15.51 -0.26
CA TRP A 50 3.68 -16.65 -0.38
C TRP A 50 3.41 -17.05 -1.83
N LYS A 51 2.84 -16.15 -2.63
CA LYS A 51 2.32 -16.48 -3.96
C LYS A 51 3.43 -16.70 -4.99
N PHE A 52 4.45 -15.85 -4.99
CA PHE A 52 5.52 -15.92 -5.99
C PHE A 52 6.37 -17.20 -5.89
N PRO A 53 6.85 -17.64 -4.70
CA PRO A 53 7.56 -18.91 -4.57
C PRO A 53 6.72 -20.11 -4.99
N TRP A 54 5.43 -20.12 -4.62
CA TRP A 54 4.52 -21.17 -5.02
C TRP A 54 4.35 -21.24 -6.54
N MET A 55 4.09 -20.09 -7.20
CA MET A 55 3.99 -20.04 -8.66
C MET A 55 5.30 -20.44 -9.36
N THR A 56 6.44 -20.03 -8.82
CA THR A 56 7.75 -20.42 -9.32
C THR A 56 7.91 -21.96 -9.32
N GLY A 57 7.50 -22.63 -8.24
CA GLY A 57 7.53 -24.08 -8.16
C GLY A 57 6.59 -24.77 -9.16
N GLN A 58 5.40 -24.20 -9.40
CA GLN A 58 4.37 -24.79 -10.28
C GLN A 58 4.65 -24.57 -11.77
N TYR A 59 5.25 -23.44 -12.17
CA TYR A 59 5.34 -23.00 -13.56
C TYR A 59 6.76 -23.06 -14.14
N GLY A 60 7.58 -24.00 -13.72
CA GLY A 60 8.87 -24.27 -14.36
C GLY A 60 10.08 -23.56 -13.73
N GLY A 61 9.97 -23.16 -12.47
CA GLY A 61 11.12 -22.69 -11.68
C GLY A 61 11.83 -21.49 -12.28
N GLY A 62 13.11 -21.66 -12.64
CA GLY A 62 13.94 -20.59 -13.16
C GLY A 62 13.44 -19.97 -14.46
N ALA A 63 12.82 -20.74 -15.35
CA ALA A 63 12.26 -20.23 -16.61
C ALA A 63 11.14 -19.23 -16.35
N PHE A 64 10.24 -19.51 -15.40
CA PHE A 64 9.20 -18.59 -14.96
C PHE A 64 9.81 -17.28 -14.44
N VAL A 65 10.86 -17.35 -13.62
CA VAL A 65 11.52 -16.16 -13.06
C VAL A 65 12.12 -15.29 -14.15
N VAL A 66 12.79 -15.88 -15.16
CA VAL A 66 13.37 -15.12 -16.27
C VAL A 66 12.29 -14.40 -17.07
N ILE A 67 11.19 -15.07 -17.42
CA ILE A 67 10.05 -14.47 -18.12
C ILE A 67 9.44 -13.34 -17.28
N TYR A 68 9.25 -13.56 -15.99
CA TYR A 68 8.74 -12.55 -15.06
C TYR A 68 9.62 -11.30 -15.02
N LEU A 69 10.96 -11.46 -14.94
CA LEU A 69 11.90 -10.34 -14.96
C LEU A 69 11.87 -9.58 -16.27
N LEU A 70 11.71 -10.28 -17.39
CA LEU A 70 11.59 -9.64 -18.69
C LEU A 70 10.34 -8.78 -18.79
N PHE A 71 9.19 -9.28 -18.36
CA PHE A 71 7.95 -8.50 -18.28
C PHE A 71 8.04 -7.34 -17.28
N LEU A 72 8.73 -7.55 -16.16
CA LEU A 72 8.96 -6.48 -15.19
C LEU A 72 9.75 -5.31 -15.81
N LEU A 73 10.77 -5.61 -16.61
CA LEU A 73 11.54 -4.57 -17.29
C LEU A 73 10.73 -3.88 -18.39
N ILE A 74 10.02 -4.63 -19.21
CA ILE A 74 9.30 -4.09 -20.38
C ILE A 74 8.04 -3.31 -19.96
N LEU A 75 7.29 -3.82 -19.00
CA LEU A 75 6.01 -3.23 -18.59
C LEU A 75 6.11 -2.54 -17.22
N GLY A 76 6.75 -3.17 -16.24
CA GLY A 76 6.79 -2.67 -14.86
C GLY A 76 7.52 -1.34 -14.74
N VAL A 77 8.71 -1.23 -15.32
CA VAL A 77 9.53 0.00 -15.24
C VAL A 77 8.85 1.21 -15.90
N PRO A 78 8.30 1.13 -17.13
CA PRO A 78 7.58 2.24 -17.74
C PRO A 78 6.33 2.65 -16.95
N VAL A 79 5.53 1.69 -16.48
CA VAL A 79 4.31 1.97 -15.69
C VAL A 79 4.68 2.67 -14.38
N LEU A 80 5.66 2.15 -13.64
CA LEU A 80 6.13 2.75 -12.39
C LEU A 80 6.67 4.18 -12.60
N THR A 81 7.41 4.39 -13.69
CA THR A 81 7.91 5.73 -14.05
C THR A 81 6.78 6.71 -14.32
N MET A 82 5.73 6.29 -15.03
CA MET A 82 4.54 7.11 -15.26
C MET A 82 3.80 7.43 -13.97
N GLU A 83 3.62 6.46 -13.07
CA GLU A 83 2.97 6.68 -11.77
C GLU A 83 3.74 7.68 -10.91
N PHE A 84 5.06 7.56 -10.82
CA PHE A 84 5.89 8.52 -10.09
C PHE A 84 5.86 9.91 -10.72
N ALA A 85 5.86 10.02 -12.05
CA ALA A 85 5.76 11.29 -12.74
C ALA A 85 4.42 11.99 -12.45
N MET A 86 3.31 11.25 -12.53
CA MET A 86 1.98 11.77 -12.20
C MET A 86 1.86 12.18 -10.72
N GLY A 87 2.36 11.35 -9.81
CA GLY A 87 2.35 11.63 -8.37
C GLY A 87 3.15 12.88 -8.02
N ARG A 88 4.34 13.04 -8.64
CA ARG A 88 5.20 14.21 -8.46
C ARG A 88 4.58 15.48 -9.05
N ALA A 89 3.95 15.38 -10.21
CA ALA A 89 3.33 16.54 -10.88
C ALA A 89 2.08 17.04 -10.15
N ALA A 90 1.24 16.13 -9.68
CA ALA A 90 -0.03 16.48 -9.05
C ALA A 90 0.10 16.79 -7.56
N GLN A 91 0.98 16.11 -6.83
CA GLN A 91 1.14 16.18 -5.37
C GLN A 91 -0.20 16.13 -4.62
N LYS A 92 -1.16 15.36 -5.10
CA LYS A 92 -2.51 15.20 -4.54
C LYS A 92 -2.83 13.72 -4.41
N SER A 93 -3.87 13.43 -3.61
CA SER A 93 -4.38 12.05 -3.52
C SER A 93 -4.84 11.55 -4.89
N PRO A 94 -4.84 10.22 -5.15
CA PRO A 94 -5.27 9.66 -6.44
C PRO A 94 -6.64 10.16 -6.89
N LEU A 95 -7.56 10.41 -5.94
CA LEU A 95 -8.89 10.94 -6.24
C LEU A 95 -8.86 12.33 -6.90
N LYS A 96 -7.96 13.22 -6.42
CA LYS A 96 -7.84 14.61 -6.92
C LYS A 96 -6.74 14.78 -7.96
N MET A 97 -5.88 13.79 -8.14
CA MET A 97 -4.73 13.85 -9.04
C MET A 97 -5.17 14.04 -10.49
N TYR A 98 -6.11 13.24 -10.96
CA TYR A 98 -6.59 13.31 -12.34
C TYR A 98 -7.30 14.62 -12.65
N GLN A 99 -8.07 15.14 -11.70
CA GLN A 99 -8.73 16.45 -11.85
C GLN A 99 -7.73 17.60 -11.88
N ALA A 100 -6.62 17.48 -11.12
CA ALA A 100 -5.57 18.50 -11.10
C ALA A 100 -4.73 18.50 -12.38
N LEU A 101 -4.45 17.32 -12.95
CA LEU A 101 -3.65 17.18 -14.17
C LEU A 101 -4.46 17.53 -15.44
N LYS A 102 -5.76 17.25 -15.45
CA LYS A 102 -6.66 17.55 -16.57
C LYS A 102 -8.01 18.08 -16.06
N PRO A 103 -8.10 19.40 -15.77
CA PRO A 103 -9.35 20.03 -15.37
C PRO A 103 -10.41 19.90 -16.48
N GLY A 104 -11.65 19.62 -16.11
CA GLY A 104 -12.77 19.47 -17.06
C GLY A 104 -12.83 18.12 -17.80
N GLY A 105 -11.92 17.19 -17.54
CA GLY A 105 -11.97 15.84 -18.10
C GLY A 105 -12.78 14.87 -17.23
N HIS A 106 -13.31 13.79 -17.83
CA HIS A 106 -14.03 12.73 -17.13
C HIS A 106 -13.11 11.77 -16.34
N TRP A 107 -11.81 12.06 -16.31
CA TRP A 107 -10.79 11.22 -15.64
C TRP A 107 -10.90 11.19 -14.11
N GLY A 108 -11.70 12.06 -13.51
CA GLY A 108 -11.99 12.00 -12.07
C GLY A 108 -12.61 10.66 -11.62
N TRP A 109 -13.38 10.00 -12.51
CA TRP A 109 -13.93 8.67 -12.26
C TRP A 109 -12.87 7.62 -11.97
N HIS A 110 -11.72 7.69 -12.65
CA HIS A 110 -10.61 6.75 -12.43
C HIS A 110 -10.07 6.81 -10.99
N GLY A 111 -10.09 8.00 -10.37
CA GLY A 111 -9.70 8.15 -8.96
C GLY A 111 -10.62 7.38 -8.00
N TYR A 112 -11.92 7.31 -8.28
CA TYR A 112 -12.86 6.51 -7.50
C TYR A 112 -12.64 5.00 -7.70
N VAL A 113 -12.35 4.57 -8.92
CA VAL A 113 -12.00 3.16 -9.22
C VAL A 113 -10.73 2.75 -8.47
N CYS A 114 -9.70 3.60 -8.45
CA CYS A 114 -8.49 3.36 -7.68
C CYS A 114 -8.78 3.25 -6.18
N LEU A 115 -9.65 4.11 -5.64
CA LEU A 115 -10.04 4.05 -4.23
C LEU A 115 -10.77 2.75 -3.90
N LEU A 116 -11.75 2.37 -4.73
CA LEU A 116 -12.46 1.09 -4.57
C LEU A 116 -11.51 -0.10 -4.65
N GLY A 117 -10.59 -0.10 -5.63
CA GLY A 117 -9.57 -1.13 -5.77
C GLY A 117 -8.69 -1.27 -4.52
N ASN A 118 -8.29 -0.16 -3.92
CA ASN A 118 -7.53 -0.17 -2.66
C ASN A 118 -8.33 -0.75 -1.50
N VAL A 119 -9.63 -0.43 -1.38
CA VAL A 119 -10.49 -1.00 -0.34
C VAL A 119 -10.59 -2.52 -0.48
N VAL A 120 -10.89 -3.00 -1.70
CA VAL A 120 -10.97 -4.45 -1.98
C VAL A 120 -9.64 -5.14 -1.71
N LEU A 121 -8.54 -4.51 -2.12
CA LEU A 121 -7.18 -5.02 -1.87
C LEU A 121 -6.91 -5.13 -0.37
N MET A 122 -7.24 -4.12 0.42
CA MET A 122 -7.04 -4.14 1.88
C MET A 122 -7.86 -5.24 2.57
N MET A 123 -9.08 -5.52 2.11
CA MET A 123 -9.89 -6.63 2.64
C MET A 123 -9.16 -7.97 2.46
N PHE A 124 -8.60 -8.20 1.29
CA PHE A 124 -7.83 -9.42 1.00
C PHE A 124 -6.52 -9.47 1.83
N TYR A 125 -5.75 -8.38 1.83
CA TYR A 125 -4.44 -8.33 2.50
C TYR A 125 -4.54 -8.51 4.02
N THR A 126 -5.53 -7.90 4.67
CA THR A 126 -5.72 -8.06 6.11
C THR A 126 -6.07 -9.49 6.50
N THR A 127 -6.85 -10.18 5.68
CA THR A 127 -7.18 -11.60 5.88
C THR A 127 -5.94 -12.48 5.77
N VAL A 128 -5.18 -12.33 4.69
CA VAL A 128 -3.95 -13.13 4.48
C VAL A 128 -2.88 -12.81 5.51
N ALA A 129 -2.75 -11.53 5.92
CA ALA A 129 -1.85 -11.16 7.01
C ALA A 129 -2.26 -11.81 8.34
N GLY A 130 -3.56 -11.95 8.60
CA GLY A 130 -4.07 -12.71 9.75
C GLY A 130 -3.65 -14.18 9.70
N TRP A 131 -3.72 -14.83 8.53
CA TRP A 131 -3.23 -16.21 8.36
C TRP A 131 -1.73 -16.32 8.62
N MET A 132 -0.94 -15.37 8.11
CA MET A 132 0.51 -15.37 8.34
C MET A 132 0.85 -15.22 9.82
N LEU A 133 0.14 -14.36 10.54
CA LEU A 133 0.31 -14.21 11.99
C LEU A 133 -0.06 -15.49 12.73
N GLN A 134 -1.16 -16.14 12.35
CA GLN A 134 -1.55 -17.43 12.93
C GLN A 134 -0.49 -18.51 12.67
N TYR A 135 -0.01 -18.65 11.44
CA TYR A 135 1.07 -19.58 11.11
C TYR A 135 2.34 -19.32 11.90
N PHE A 136 2.69 -18.05 12.09
CA PHE A 136 3.83 -17.67 12.92
C PHE A 136 3.66 -18.17 14.36
N VAL A 137 2.49 -17.95 14.96
CA VAL A 137 2.18 -18.39 16.33
C VAL A 137 2.17 -19.91 16.42
N ASP A 138 1.55 -20.60 15.48
CA ASP A 138 1.45 -22.07 15.46
C ASP A 138 2.83 -22.73 15.25
N THR A 139 3.68 -22.13 14.42
CA THR A 139 5.07 -22.57 14.23
C THR A 139 5.89 -22.34 15.49
N ALA A 140 5.77 -21.18 16.12
CA ALA A 140 6.48 -20.87 17.37
C ALA A 140 6.02 -21.78 18.53
N ALA A 141 4.75 -22.19 18.54
CA ALA A 141 4.19 -23.16 19.49
C ALA A 141 4.56 -24.61 19.18
N GLY A 142 5.29 -24.88 18.10
CA GLY A 142 5.71 -26.22 17.70
C GLY A 142 4.60 -27.14 17.17
N ARG A 143 3.44 -26.57 16.77
CA ARG A 143 2.28 -27.35 16.32
C ARG A 143 2.50 -28.15 15.04
N PHE A 144 3.50 -27.77 14.24
CA PHE A 144 3.84 -28.44 12.98
C PHE A 144 4.98 -29.46 13.13
N VAL A 145 5.54 -29.63 14.34
CA VAL A 145 6.63 -30.57 14.58
C VAL A 145 6.12 -32.00 14.44
N GLY A 146 6.73 -32.75 13.53
CA GLY A 146 6.38 -34.16 13.27
C GLY A 146 5.17 -34.37 12.35
N LEU A 147 4.59 -33.31 11.79
CA LEU A 147 3.56 -33.44 10.76
C LEU A 147 4.20 -33.71 9.39
N ASP A 148 3.57 -34.60 8.63
CA ASP A 148 3.84 -34.79 7.21
C ASP A 148 3.11 -33.72 6.37
N VAL A 149 3.29 -33.75 5.04
CA VAL A 149 2.66 -32.80 4.11
C VAL A 149 1.13 -32.82 4.25
N SER A 150 0.54 -33.97 4.39
CA SER A 150 -0.91 -34.15 4.53
C SER A 150 -1.44 -33.59 5.86
N GLY A 151 -0.64 -33.71 6.91
CA GLY A 151 -0.93 -33.11 8.22
C GLY A 151 -0.93 -31.59 8.19
N VAL A 152 0.02 -30.99 7.46
CA VAL A 152 0.07 -29.52 7.27
C VAL A 152 -1.10 -29.02 6.44
N GLU A 153 -1.49 -29.72 5.37
CA GLU A 153 -2.68 -29.38 4.57
C GLU A 153 -3.96 -29.45 5.40
N THR A 154 -4.09 -30.48 6.23
CA THR A 154 -5.23 -30.62 7.14
C THR A 154 -5.27 -29.51 8.19
N ALA A 155 -4.12 -29.13 8.74
CA ALA A 155 -4.02 -28.01 9.68
C ALA A 155 -4.45 -26.69 9.03
N PHE A 156 -4.07 -26.46 7.77
CA PHE A 156 -4.52 -25.30 7.00
C PHE A 156 -6.03 -25.32 6.76
N GLY A 157 -6.59 -26.47 6.36
CA GLY A 157 -8.03 -26.61 6.18
C GLY A 157 -8.82 -26.32 7.46
N ASN A 158 -8.35 -26.82 8.61
CA ASN A 158 -8.95 -26.57 9.91
C ASN A 158 -8.87 -25.09 10.32
N MET A 159 -7.76 -24.42 9.99
CA MET A 159 -7.60 -22.99 10.19
C MET A 159 -8.65 -22.20 9.38
N LEU A 160 -8.84 -22.55 8.11
CA LEU A 160 -9.84 -21.89 7.25
C LEU A 160 -11.27 -22.16 7.71
N ALA A 161 -11.54 -23.30 8.32
CA ALA A 161 -12.85 -23.68 8.85
C ALA A 161 -13.23 -22.97 10.15
N ASN A 162 -12.28 -22.26 10.81
CA ASN A 162 -12.54 -21.58 12.09
C ASN A 162 -12.65 -20.06 11.92
N PRO A 163 -13.87 -19.52 11.69
CA PRO A 163 -14.06 -18.09 11.42
C PRO A 163 -13.72 -17.19 12.62
N VAL A 164 -13.92 -17.70 13.83
CA VAL A 164 -13.64 -16.92 15.07
C VAL A 164 -12.14 -16.68 15.18
N GLN A 165 -11.33 -17.72 15.01
CA GLN A 165 -9.88 -17.62 15.10
C GLN A 165 -9.32 -16.72 14.01
N GLN A 166 -9.80 -16.83 12.77
CA GLN A 166 -9.42 -15.94 11.68
C GLN A 166 -9.75 -14.48 11.99
N THR A 167 -10.94 -14.21 12.51
CA THR A 167 -11.37 -12.85 12.86
C THR A 167 -10.47 -12.24 13.95
N VAL A 168 -10.07 -13.03 14.95
CA VAL A 168 -9.18 -12.57 16.02
C VAL A 168 -7.80 -12.19 15.48
N TYR A 169 -7.18 -13.04 14.66
CA TYR A 169 -5.85 -12.74 14.08
C TYR A 169 -5.91 -11.58 13.07
N MET A 170 -6.95 -11.53 12.25
CA MET A 170 -7.19 -10.39 11.35
C MET A 170 -7.38 -9.09 12.15
N GLY A 171 -8.18 -9.13 13.21
CA GLY A 171 -8.40 -8.00 14.10
C GLY A 171 -7.10 -7.51 14.76
N ALA A 172 -6.24 -8.42 15.20
CA ALA A 172 -4.93 -8.09 15.78
C ALA A 172 -4.05 -7.34 14.76
N ILE A 173 -4.01 -7.78 13.49
CA ILE A 173 -3.28 -7.10 12.41
C ILE A 173 -3.85 -5.71 12.16
N VAL A 174 -5.18 -5.58 12.05
CA VAL A 174 -5.83 -4.29 11.79
C VAL A 174 -5.55 -3.31 12.93
N ILE A 175 -5.71 -3.73 14.18
CA ILE A 175 -5.43 -2.89 15.36
C ILE A 175 -3.97 -2.47 15.39
N SER A 176 -3.03 -3.39 15.13
CA SER A 176 -1.59 -3.09 15.07
C SER A 176 -1.28 -2.07 13.97
N GLY A 177 -1.89 -2.21 12.78
CA GLY A 177 -1.75 -1.27 11.68
C GLY A 177 -2.26 0.13 12.03
N PHE A 178 -3.45 0.23 12.61
CA PHE A 178 -4.00 1.50 13.09
C PHE A 178 -3.13 2.14 14.17
N PHE A 179 -2.60 1.35 15.10
CA PHE A 179 -1.69 1.84 16.12
C PHE A 179 -0.42 2.44 15.52
N ILE A 180 0.21 1.77 14.56
CA ILE A 180 1.41 2.28 13.87
C ILE A 180 1.10 3.58 13.12
N ILE A 181 -0.03 3.64 12.40
CA ILE A 181 -0.43 4.83 11.65
C ILE A 181 -0.78 5.99 12.59
N SER A 182 -1.37 5.73 13.76
CA SER A 182 -1.74 6.77 14.74
C SER A 182 -0.52 7.52 15.30
N ILE A 183 0.67 6.89 15.30
CA ILE A 183 1.93 7.52 15.72
C ILE A 183 2.43 8.54 14.65
N GLY A 184 1.85 8.50 13.45
CA GLY A 184 2.21 9.33 12.30
C GLY A 184 3.05 8.59 11.28
N VAL A 185 2.85 8.92 10.00
CA VAL A 185 3.51 8.25 8.87
C VAL A 185 5.03 8.37 8.94
N GLN A 186 5.55 9.57 9.27
CA GLN A 186 6.99 9.79 9.39
C GLN A 186 7.63 9.04 10.57
N LYS A 187 7.01 9.13 11.76
CA LYS A 187 7.60 8.58 12.99
C LYS A 187 7.29 7.09 13.16
N GLY A 188 6.08 6.66 12.80
CA GLY A 188 5.64 5.28 12.94
C GLY A 188 6.18 4.39 11.83
N LEU A 189 5.81 4.71 10.58
CA LEU A 189 6.11 3.85 9.44
C LEU A 189 7.60 3.84 9.09
N GLU A 190 8.27 5.01 9.08
CA GLU A 190 9.72 5.10 8.81
C GLU A 190 10.56 4.40 9.89
N ARG A 191 10.09 4.41 11.15
CA ARG A 191 10.76 3.69 12.23
C ARG A 191 10.63 2.18 12.05
N VAL A 192 9.44 1.68 11.72
CA VAL A 192 9.21 0.25 11.46
C VAL A 192 10.04 -0.22 10.27
N THR A 193 10.06 0.53 9.16
CA THR A 193 10.84 0.15 7.96
C THR A 193 12.35 0.19 8.16
N LYS A 194 12.85 0.99 9.10
CA LYS A 194 14.28 0.98 9.47
C LYS A 194 14.69 -0.22 10.32
N TRP A 195 13.73 -0.83 11.01
CA TRP A 195 13.96 -2.02 11.83
C TRP A 195 13.80 -3.33 11.06
N MET A 196 13.10 -3.30 9.92
CA MET A 196 12.99 -4.42 8.99
C MET A 196 14.23 -4.56 8.09
#